data_7fd482dccfcfaeff9555375c30fe1c17
#
_entry.id   7fd482dccfcfaeff9555375c30fe1c17
#
_cell.length_a   1.000
_cell.length_b   1.000
_cell.length_c   1.000
_cell.angle_alpha   90.00
_cell.angle_beta   90.00
_cell.angle_gamma   90.00
#
_symmetry.space_group_name_H-M   'P 1'
#
loop_
_entity.id
_entity.type
_entity.pdbx_description
1 polymer ?
#
loop_
_entity_poly.entity_id
_entity_poly.type
_entity_poly.pdbx_seq_one_letter_code
_entity_poly.pdbx_strand_id
1 'polypeptide(L)'
;MLMTREAIVHAASKLESTHDLLVLLNRIKMDELGDKGHPFTMPQLNYFINPKRNSSHYKTFYIPKKSGGQREISAPTHILKSLQTYMNRILQAFYEAPEYVTGFVPSKSIVDNAERHIGMRYIFNSDLKDFFPSIPQARVWGALQTRPFSFSKEIASAIAGLCCVEARDEKGKLIHVLPQGSPCSPTLTNIVCHNLDWKLNGLAKRFHLKYSRYADDITFSSDHYVYQDDGEFVREFRRIVVGQHFKLNEKKTRIQKRGERQEVTGLVVSDRANVAREYVRDIDNLLYIWEKHGHNAAFAKFIARYTPKQDLRKGNPDMKSVIMGRLMYLRMVKGEDSLVWRRLQKRFNRLADRKESCGGTNIQYLHAYPIDVFEKTVGTDVSFILEDGFVTCSFTLNGSVHSVRLGKYAKTRIKSILEGGSEEAMQKYKERFHIGFCHMEGTSEDYRFWMIFRRPPKAKGLEITDVDEILSLTDFVGLPESGETDSGDSLTTDAVLEALISSGFDLNTLDKWDKIKSN
;
A
#
# COMPACT_ATOMS: atom_id res chain seq x y z
N MET A 1 18.00 26.19 10.22
CA MET A 1 19.03 25.37 9.49
C MET A 1 19.00 23.99 10.11
N LEU A 2 18.84 22.94 9.32
CA LEU A 2 18.77 21.57 9.84
C LEU A 2 20.06 21.19 10.57
N MET A 3 19.94 20.57 11.76
CA MET A 3 21.09 20.05 12.49
C MET A 3 21.88 19.05 11.64
N THR A 4 23.20 19.30 11.50
CA THR A 4 24.09 18.35 10.81
C THR A 4 24.26 17.07 11.62
N ARG A 5 24.74 16.00 10.96
CA ARG A 5 25.05 14.71 11.63
C ARG A 5 26.00 14.91 12.80
N GLU A 6 27.06 15.67 12.61
CA GLU A 6 28.10 15.97 13.61
C GLU A 6 27.52 16.72 14.80
N ALA A 7 26.63 17.68 14.54
CA ALA A 7 25.94 18.43 15.62
C ALA A 7 25.02 17.54 16.45
N ILE A 8 24.31 16.58 15.81
CA ILE A 8 23.46 15.61 16.52
C ILE A 8 24.33 14.68 17.36
N VAL A 9 25.43 14.11 16.81
CA VAL A 9 26.36 13.23 17.56
C VAL A 9 26.97 13.97 18.73
N HIS A 10 27.44 15.21 18.52
CA HIS A 10 28.04 16.02 19.60
C HIS A 10 27.04 16.32 20.72
N ALA A 11 25.80 16.68 20.38
CA ALA A 11 24.76 16.94 21.38
C ALA A 11 24.36 15.64 22.12
N ALA A 12 24.18 14.54 21.37
CA ALA A 12 23.74 13.27 21.94
C ALA A 12 24.82 12.58 22.79
N SER A 13 26.13 12.79 22.51
CA SER A 13 27.22 12.26 23.36
C SER A 13 27.31 12.92 24.73
N LYS A 14 26.61 14.04 24.95
CA LYS A 14 26.57 14.78 26.22
C LYS A 14 25.27 14.55 27.01
N LEU A 15 24.43 13.61 26.58
CA LEU A 15 23.16 13.32 27.28
C LEU A 15 23.44 12.65 28.63
N GLU A 16 23.05 13.31 29.71
CA GLU A 16 23.17 12.80 31.07
C GLU A 16 21.81 12.36 31.64
N SER A 17 20.73 13.04 31.24
CA SER A 17 19.38 12.82 31.75
C SER A 17 18.32 12.64 30.65
N THR A 18 17.17 12.10 31.01
CA THR A 18 15.99 12.04 30.13
C THR A 18 15.48 13.44 29.74
N HIS A 19 15.76 14.46 30.55
CA HIS A 19 15.46 15.85 30.21
C HIS A 19 16.33 16.33 29.03
N ASP A 20 17.61 16.04 29.04
CA ASP A 20 18.52 16.41 27.93
C ASP A 20 18.11 15.71 26.64
N LEU A 21 17.69 14.44 26.76
CA LEU A 21 17.14 13.70 25.62
C LEU A 21 15.91 14.38 25.04
N LEU A 22 14.97 14.85 25.89
CA LEU A 22 13.79 15.59 25.45
C LEU A 22 14.17 16.89 24.73
N VAL A 23 15.11 17.64 25.31
CA VAL A 23 15.59 18.91 24.71
C VAL A 23 16.17 18.64 23.31
N LEU A 24 17.00 17.59 23.16
CA LEU A 24 17.58 17.25 21.87
C LEU A 24 16.51 16.79 20.86
N LEU A 25 15.56 15.96 21.27
CA LEU A 25 14.44 15.54 20.40
C LEU A 25 13.62 16.73 19.92
N ASN A 26 13.31 17.67 20.81
CA ASN A 26 12.59 18.88 20.48
C ASN A 26 13.40 19.78 19.55
N ARG A 27 14.69 19.94 19.79
CA ARG A 27 15.57 20.72 18.91
C ARG A 27 15.58 20.19 17.49
N ILE A 28 15.77 18.87 17.30
CA ILE A 28 15.74 18.24 15.98
C ILE A 28 14.36 18.44 15.31
N LYS A 29 13.28 18.25 16.08
CA LYS A 29 11.92 18.43 15.60
C LYS A 29 11.63 19.86 15.15
N MET A 30 12.01 20.84 15.94
CA MET A 30 11.77 22.25 15.63
C MET A 30 12.63 22.72 14.44
N ASP A 31 13.84 22.20 14.30
CA ASP A 31 14.69 22.46 13.13
C ASP A 31 14.06 21.94 11.82
N GLU A 32 13.33 20.81 11.85
CA GLU A 32 12.66 20.25 10.68
C GLU A 32 11.30 20.92 10.38
N LEU A 33 10.52 21.26 11.40
CA LEU A 33 9.14 21.73 11.23
C LEU A 33 8.97 23.25 11.37
N GLY A 34 9.97 23.96 11.93
CA GLY A 34 9.87 25.38 12.21
C GLY A 34 8.69 25.70 13.14
N ASP A 35 8.00 26.79 12.89
CA ASP A 35 6.85 27.28 13.67
C ASP A 35 5.63 26.32 13.66
N LYS A 36 5.59 25.35 12.73
CA LYS A 36 4.54 24.31 12.69
C LYS A 36 4.78 23.17 13.68
N GLY A 37 5.96 23.15 14.33
CA GLY A 37 6.33 22.13 15.28
C GLY A 37 5.76 22.42 16.68
N HIS A 38 5.12 21.43 17.29
CA HIS A 38 4.78 21.49 18.72
C HIS A 38 5.79 20.65 19.52
N PRO A 39 6.49 21.21 20.52
CA PRO A 39 7.48 20.47 21.28
C PRO A 39 6.83 19.33 22.09
N PHE A 40 7.57 18.27 22.28
CA PHE A 40 7.20 17.20 23.21
C PHE A 40 7.37 17.68 24.66
N THR A 41 6.57 17.13 25.57
CA THR A 41 6.64 17.43 26.99
C THR A 41 7.25 16.29 27.80
N MET A 42 7.80 16.57 28.98
CA MET A 42 8.33 15.53 29.88
C MET A 42 7.27 14.49 30.28
N PRO A 43 6.01 14.86 30.61
CA PRO A 43 4.96 13.87 30.86
C PRO A 43 4.73 12.93 29.67
N GLN A 44 4.78 13.44 28.43
CA GLN A 44 4.67 12.59 27.23
C GLN A 44 5.86 11.61 27.11
N LEU A 45 7.09 12.11 27.25
CA LEU A 45 8.27 11.23 27.19
C LEU A 45 8.21 10.17 28.28
N ASN A 46 7.98 10.57 29.55
CA ASN A 46 7.88 9.66 30.70
C ASN A 46 6.75 8.63 30.53
N TYR A 47 5.64 8.99 29.90
CA TYR A 47 4.55 8.07 29.59
C TYR A 47 5.00 6.98 28.63
N PHE A 48 5.71 7.33 27.56
CA PHE A 48 6.08 6.38 26.49
C PHE A 48 7.33 5.55 26.81
N ILE A 49 8.24 6.03 27.65
CA ILE A 49 9.40 5.23 28.10
C ILE A 49 9.03 4.21 29.18
N ASN A 50 7.85 4.31 29.80
CA ASN A 50 7.44 3.46 30.90
C ASN A 50 6.95 2.09 30.40
N PRO A 51 7.67 0.99 30.65
CA PRO A 51 7.31 -0.33 30.13
C PRO A 51 5.98 -0.86 30.68
N LYS A 52 5.52 -0.41 31.85
CA LYS A 52 4.25 -0.86 32.46
C LYS A 52 2.99 -0.35 31.72
N ARG A 53 3.13 0.58 30.79
CA ARG A 53 2.00 1.17 30.02
C ARG A 53 2.06 0.85 28.53
N ASN A 54 2.95 -0.03 28.14
CA ASN A 54 3.35 -0.24 26.75
C ASN A 54 2.23 -0.81 25.86
N SER A 55 1.30 -1.61 26.40
CA SER A 55 0.23 -2.24 25.60
C SER A 55 -0.71 -1.22 24.91
N SER A 56 -0.87 -0.01 25.45
CA SER A 56 -1.68 1.05 24.85
C SER A 56 -0.92 1.93 23.84
N HIS A 57 0.39 1.76 23.75
CA HIS A 57 1.26 2.60 22.92
C HIS A 57 1.28 2.18 21.45
N TYR A 58 0.85 0.95 21.14
CA TYR A 58 0.87 0.37 19.81
C TYR A 58 -0.51 -0.15 19.41
N LYS A 59 -0.81 0.02 18.13
CA LYS A 59 -1.98 -0.60 17.49
C LYS A 59 -1.52 -1.80 16.68
N THR A 60 -1.92 -2.99 17.10
CA THR A 60 -1.57 -4.24 16.43
C THR A 60 -2.60 -4.59 15.37
N PHE A 61 -2.14 -4.99 14.18
CA PHE A 61 -2.95 -5.53 13.10
C PHE A 61 -2.15 -6.53 12.27
N TYR A 62 -2.86 -7.33 11.48
CA TYR A 62 -2.25 -8.40 10.70
C TYR A 62 -2.34 -8.12 9.20
N ILE A 63 -1.26 -8.42 8.47
CA ILE A 63 -1.22 -8.37 7.01
C ILE A 63 -0.83 -9.74 6.43
N PRO A 64 -1.44 -10.17 5.31
CA PRO A 64 -1.13 -11.48 4.71
C PRO A 64 0.30 -11.51 4.18
N LYS A 65 1.02 -12.62 4.43
CA LYS A 65 2.35 -12.90 3.83
C LYS A 65 2.17 -13.49 2.43
N LYS A 66 3.08 -13.20 1.50
CA LYS A 66 3.09 -13.81 0.16
C LYS A 66 3.24 -15.35 0.20
N SER A 67 3.91 -15.87 1.23
CA SER A 67 4.13 -17.31 1.45
C SER A 67 3.00 -18.01 2.22
N GLY A 68 1.88 -17.34 2.43
CA GLY A 68 0.81 -17.79 3.32
C GLY A 68 1.03 -17.39 4.78
N GLY A 69 -0.05 -17.39 5.57
CA GLY A 69 -0.07 -16.92 6.96
C GLY A 69 -0.13 -15.40 7.09
N GLN A 70 -0.02 -14.93 8.32
CA GLN A 70 -0.15 -13.51 8.66
C GLN A 70 1.16 -12.95 9.23
N ARG A 71 1.35 -11.64 9.04
CA ARG A 71 2.43 -10.87 9.63
C ARG A 71 1.82 -9.87 10.60
N GLU A 72 2.23 -9.95 11.84
CA GLU A 72 1.83 -9.00 12.87
C GLU A 72 2.59 -7.68 12.69
N ILE A 73 1.85 -6.59 12.69
CA ILE A 73 2.39 -5.23 12.64
C ILE A 73 1.94 -4.50 13.89
N SER A 74 2.90 -4.02 14.66
CA SER A 74 2.66 -3.16 15.82
C SER A 74 3.01 -1.72 15.45
N ALA A 75 2.00 -0.97 15.03
CA ALA A 75 2.18 0.44 14.65
C ALA A 75 2.10 1.34 15.89
N PRO A 76 3.10 2.19 16.16
CA PRO A 76 3.05 3.12 17.28
C PRO A 76 1.94 4.16 17.10
N THR A 77 1.36 4.63 18.22
CA THR A 77 0.43 5.76 18.22
C THR A 77 1.09 7.02 17.67
N HIS A 78 0.31 8.01 17.27
CA HIS A 78 0.81 9.20 16.56
C HIS A 78 1.96 9.92 17.30
N ILE A 79 1.80 10.18 18.60
CA ILE A 79 2.83 10.86 19.41
C ILE A 79 4.07 9.97 19.55
N LEU A 80 3.90 8.69 19.87
CA LEU A 80 5.01 7.74 19.96
C LEU A 80 5.75 7.61 18.62
N LYS A 81 5.01 7.52 17.52
CA LYS A 81 5.61 7.49 16.17
C LYS A 81 6.47 8.72 15.90
N SER A 82 5.99 9.90 16.29
CA SER A 82 6.74 11.15 16.16
C SER A 82 8.01 11.14 17.03
N LEU A 83 7.92 10.75 18.32
CA LEU A 83 9.09 10.59 19.19
C LEU A 83 10.12 9.62 18.60
N GLN A 84 9.67 8.47 18.12
CA GLN A 84 10.54 7.46 17.49
C GLN A 84 11.15 7.96 16.18
N THR A 85 10.46 8.80 15.42
CA THR A 85 11.01 9.38 14.18
C THR A 85 12.24 10.25 14.49
N TYR A 86 12.15 11.14 15.48
CA TYR A 86 13.28 11.99 15.88
C TYR A 86 14.35 11.21 16.64
N MET A 87 13.97 10.19 17.43
CA MET A 87 14.92 9.26 18.01
C MET A 87 15.73 8.54 16.94
N ASN A 88 15.08 8.12 15.86
CA ASN A 88 15.77 7.46 14.75
C ASN A 88 16.79 8.37 14.06
N ARG A 89 16.58 9.70 14.04
CA ARG A 89 17.59 10.66 13.55
C ARG A 89 18.86 10.61 14.39
N ILE A 90 18.70 10.52 15.73
CA ILE A 90 19.84 10.37 16.64
C ILE A 90 20.58 9.06 16.39
N LEU A 91 19.84 7.94 16.33
CA LEU A 91 20.43 6.61 16.10
C LEU A 91 21.19 6.53 14.77
N GLN A 92 20.59 7.06 13.70
CA GLN A 92 21.20 7.10 12.36
C GLN A 92 22.45 7.99 12.31
N ALA A 93 22.52 9.06 13.13
CA ALA A 93 23.70 9.92 13.18
C ALA A 93 24.94 9.18 13.70
N PHE A 94 24.77 8.26 14.66
CA PHE A 94 25.86 7.45 15.19
C PHE A 94 26.19 6.22 14.36
N TYR A 95 25.19 5.63 13.68
CA TYR A 95 25.36 4.35 13.00
C TYR A 95 26.04 4.52 11.64
N GLU A 96 27.16 3.85 11.47
CA GLU A 96 27.85 3.68 10.20
C GLU A 96 27.71 2.24 9.72
N ALA A 97 26.98 2.06 8.63
CA ALA A 97 26.77 0.74 8.08
C ALA A 97 28.01 0.23 7.36
N PRO A 98 28.51 -0.98 7.68
CA PRO A 98 29.53 -1.62 6.86
C PRO A 98 29.03 -1.79 5.40
N GLU A 99 29.95 -1.90 4.45
CA GLU A 99 29.60 -2.03 3.03
C GLU A 99 28.67 -3.20 2.73
N TYR A 100 28.86 -4.31 3.44
CA TYR A 100 28.08 -5.54 3.29
C TYR A 100 26.70 -5.48 3.95
N VAL A 101 26.36 -4.41 4.67
CA VAL A 101 25.01 -4.15 5.18
C VAL A 101 24.33 -3.13 4.28
N THR A 102 23.24 -3.53 3.66
CA THR A 102 22.53 -2.70 2.67
C THR A 102 21.06 -2.44 3.03
N GLY A 103 20.45 -3.34 3.83
CA GLY A 103 19.08 -3.16 4.30
C GLY A 103 18.98 -2.09 5.39
N PHE A 104 17.97 -1.22 5.28
CA PHE A 104 17.70 -0.13 6.24
C PHE A 104 18.82 0.91 6.37
N VAL A 105 19.64 1.03 5.36
CA VAL A 105 20.73 2.00 5.29
C VAL A 105 20.31 3.14 4.35
N PRO A 106 20.36 4.40 4.79
CA PRO A 106 20.11 5.53 3.89
C PRO A 106 20.99 5.46 2.64
N SER A 107 20.43 5.81 1.50
CA SER A 107 21.10 5.82 0.18
C SER A 107 21.51 4.44 -0.36
N LYS A 108 21.20 3.33 0.32
CA LYS A 108 21.37 1.97 -0.20
C LYS A 108 20.02 1.33 -0.52
N SER A 109 20.01 0.48 -1.53
CA SER A 109 18.84 -0.19 -2.05
C SER A 109 19.03 -1.71 -2.17
N ILE A 110 18.01 -2.40 -2.63
CA ILE A 110 18.11 -3.83 -2.99
C ILE A 110 19.06 -4.05 -4.18
N VAL A 111 19.32 -3.02 -5.01
CA VAL A 111 20.26 -3.08 -6.13
C VAL A 111 21.68 -3.20 -5.59
N ASP A 112 22.07 -2.33 -4.65
CA ASP A 112 23.41 -2.38 -4.00
C ASP A 112 23.66 -3.75 -3.37
N ASN A 113 22.63 -4.36 -2.79
CA ASN A 113 22.73 -5.71 -2.24
C ASN A 113 22.95 -6.77 -3.34
N ALA A 114 22.19 -6.70 -4.41
CA ALA A 114 22.27 -7.66 -5.52
C ALA A 114 23.56 -7.54 -6.31
N GLU A 115 24.07 -6.32 -6.53
CA GLU A 115 25.31 -6.05 -7.29
C GLU A 115 26.53 -6.73 -6.70
N ARG A 116 26.59 -6.90 -5.38
CA ARG A 116 27.69 -7.62 -4.72
C ARG A 116 27.82 -9.07 -5.18
N HIS A 117 26.74 -9.67 -5.66
CA HIS A 117 26.65 -11.10 -5.98
C HIS A 117 26.57 -11.39 -7.50
N ILE A 118 26.75 -10.35 -8.32
CA ILE A 118 26.75 -10.51 -9.78
C ILE A 118 27.90 -11.39 -10.24
N GLY A 119 27.62 -12.24 -11.24
CA GLY A 119 28.59 -13.08 -11.93
C GLY A 119 29.01 -14.34 -11.17
N MET A 120 28.53 -14.57 -9.95
CA MET A 120 28.93 -15.71 -9.13
C MET A 120 28.28 -17.02 -9.59
N ARG A 121 29.00 -18.14 -9.46
CA ARG A 121 28.47 -19.46 -9.83
C ARG A 121 27.44 -19.99 -8.84
N TYR A 122 27.62 -19.69 -7.56
CA TYR A 122 26.76 -20.14 -6.47
C TYR A 122 26.29 -18.97 -5.61
N ILE A 123 25.01 -19.00 -5.26
CA ILE A 123 24.41 -18.05 -4.32
C ILE A 123 23.70 -18.84 -3.23
N PHE A 124 24.08 -18.60 -2.00
CA PHE A 124 23.45 -19.12 -0.80
C PHE A 124 22.65 -18.03 -0.14
N ASN A 125 21.34 -18.20 -0.06
CA ASN A 125 20.44 -17.30 0.64
C ASN A 125 19.90 -17.97 1.90
N SER A 126 19.82 -17.21 2.97
CA SER A 126 19.19 -17.62 4.22
C SER A 126 18.45 -16.44 4.84
N ASP A 127 17.48 -16.71 5.70
CA ASP A 127 16.56 -15.72 6.26
C ASP A 127 16.49 -15.92 7.78
N LEU A 128 16.52 -14.82 8.54
CA LEU A 128 16.38 -14.86 9.99
C LEU A 128 14.90 -14.91 10.37
N LYS A 129 14.52 -15.94 11.13
CA LYS A 129 13.13 -16.14 11.55
C LYS A 129 12.72 -15.07 12.57
N ASP A 130 11.52 -14.48 12.37
CA ASP A 130 10.90 -13.51 13.26
C ASP A 130 11.88 -12.39 13.70
N PHE A 131 12.58 -11.82 12.73
CA PHE A 131 13.76 -10.96 12.89
C PHE A 131 13.58 -9.85 13.94
N PHE A 132 12.57 -8.98 13.80
CA PHE A 132 12.34 -7.91 14.77
C PHE A 132 11.95 -8.45 16.15
N PRO A 133 10.95 -9.33 16.30
CA PRO A 133 10.56 -9.86 17.61
C PRO A 133 11.64 -10.72 18.29
N SER A 134 12.63 -11.23 17.54
CA SER A 134 13.75 -11.99 18.11
C SER A 134 14.77 -11.11 18.85
N ILE A 135 14.64 -9.78 18.79
CA ILE A 135 15.54 -8.86 19.48
C ILE A 135 14.86 -8.31 20.75
N PRO A 136 15.21 -8.84 21.93
CA PRO A 136 14.66 -8.35 23.19
C PRO A 136 15.24 -6.99 23.56
N GLN A 137 14.50 -6.22 24.35
CA GLN A 137 14.87 -4.90 24.86
C GLN A 137 16.25 -4.87 25.52
N ALA A 138 16.63 -5.93 26.23
CA ALA A 138 17.94 -6.04 26.87
C ALA A 138 19.11 -5.99 25.86
N ARG A 139 18.94 -6.55 24.66
CA ARG A 139 19.97 -6.46 23.60
C ARG A 139 20.07 -5.05 23.04
N VAL A 140 18.94 -4.37 22.85
CA VAL A 140 18.91 -2.95 22.44
C VAL A 140 19.62 -2.10 23.49
N TRP A 141 19.23 -2.26 24.76
CA TRP A 141 19.84 -1.57 25.88
C TRP A 141 21.36 -1.78 25.99
N GLY A 142 21.81 -3.02 25.85
CA GLY A 142 23.25 -3.35 25.87
C GLY A 142 24.01 -2.72 24.69
N ALA A 143 23.45 -2.79 23.48
CA ALA A 143 24.08 -2.24 22.28
C ALA A 143 24.24 -0.71 22.35
N LEU A 144 23.28 0.00 22.96
CA LEU A 144 23.34 1.45 23.12
C LEU A 144 24.39 1.93 24.14
N GLN A 145 24.88 1.06 25.03
CA GLN A 145 25.93 1.37 25.98
C GLN A 145 27.35 1.11 25.45
N THR A 146 27.45 0.48 24.29
CA THR A 146 28.74 0.22 23.62
C THR A 146 29.07 1.30 22.59
N ARG A 147 30.33 1.40 22.17
CA ARG A 147 30.72 2.28 21.07
C ARG A 147 29.98 1.91 19.79
N PRO A 148 29.60 2.89 18.97
CA PRO A 148 29.90 4.34 19.07
C PRO A 148 28.95 5.14 19.97
N PHE A 149 27.88 4.55 20.51
CA PHE A 149 26.85 5.26 21.28
C PHE A 149 27.33 5.65 22.66
N SER A 150 27.82 4.69 23.45
CA SER A 150 28.33 4.86 24.82
C SER A 150 27.35 5.63 25.75
N PHE A 151 26.04 5.47 25.52
CA PHE A 151 25.03 6.14 26.36
C PHE A 151 25.04 5.63 27.79
N SER A 152 24.69 6.48 28.74
CA SER A 152 24.48 6.10 30.13
C SER A 152 23.37 5.03 30.24
N LYS A 153 23.34 4.31 31.37
CA LYS A 153 22.29 3.32 31.65
C LYS A 153 20.89 3.93 31.59
N GLU A 154 20.75 5.18 32.06
CA GLU A 154 19.50 5.91 32.06
C GLU A 154 19.02 6.18 30.63
N ILE A 155 19.86 6.80 29.82
CA ILE A 155 19.56 7.13 28.42
C ILE A 155 19.29 5.86 27.59
N ALA A 156 20.11 4.83 27.73
CA ALA A 156 19.91 3.55 27.06
C ALA A 156 18.57 2.90 27.47
N SER A 157 18.18 3.00 28.75
CA SER A 157 16.89 2.49 29.24
C SER A 157 15.71 3.27 28.66
N ALA A 158 15.80 4.60 28.61
CA ALA A 158 14.77 5.47 28.04
C ALA A 158 14.58 5.15 26.53
N ILE A 159 15.67 5.05 25.77
CA ILE A 159 15.60 4.73 24.32
C ILE A 159 15.05 3.32 24.12
N ALA A 160 15.51 2.31 24.86
CA ALA A 160 15.03 0.94 24.74
C ALA A 160 13.54 0.83 25.15
N GLY A 161 13.10 1.57 26.18
CA GLY A 161 11.70 1.65 26.59
C GLY A 161 10.81 2.28 25.52
N LEU A 162 11.27 3.36 24.89
CA LEU A 162 10.57 4.06 23.82
C LEU A 162 10.39 3.20 22.56
N CYS A 163 11.35 2.31 22.27
CA CYS A 163 11.46 1.61 20.99
C CYS A 163 10.97 0.16 21.01
N CYS A 164 10.71 -0.43 22.18
CA CYS A 164 10.25 -1.81 22.30
C CYS A 164 8.78 -1.91 22.64
N VAL A 165 8.17 -3.03 22.26
CA VAL A 165 6.75 -3.35 22.52
C VAL A 165 6.68 -4.60 23.40
N GLU A 166 5.62 -4.68 24.21
CA GLU A 166 5.27 -5.85 24.99
C GLU A 166 4.91 -7.03 24.07
N ALA A 167 5.45 -8.18 24.36
CA ALA A 167 5.17 -9.44 23.66
C ALA A 167 5.20 -10.60 24.65
N ARG A 168 4.79 -11.78 24.23
CA ARG A 168 4.91 -13.01 25.01
C ARG A 168 5.90 -13.96 24.33
N ASP A 169 6.78 -14.53 25.10
CA ASP A 169 7.69 -15.56 24.60
C ASP A 169 6.98 -16.92 24.40
N GLU A 170 7.69 -17.92 23.90
CA GLU A 170 7.18 -19.28 23.66
C GLU A 170 6.65 -19.97 24.94
N LYS A 171 7.03 -19.48 26.12
CA LYS A 171 6.58 -19.97 27.44
C LYS A 171 5.46 -19.11 28.04
N GLY A 172 4.93 -18.12 27.27
CA GLY A 172 3.89 -17.20 27.72
C GLY A 172 4.37 -16.08 28.66
N LYS A 173 5.68 -15.99 28.95
CA LYS A 173 6.26 -14.94 29.78
C LYS A 173 6.25 -13.62 29.05
N LEU A 174 5.91 -12.56 29.79
CA LEU A 174 5.95 -11.19 29.29
C LEU A 174 7.38 -10.74 29.05
N ILE A 175 7.65 -10.31 27.83
CA ILE A 175 8.94 -9.77 27.40
C ILE A 175 8.71 -8.48 26.60
N HIS A 176 9.77 -7.70 26.39
CA HIS A 176 9.73 -6.55 25.50
C HIS A 176 10.70 -6.78 24.36
N VAL A 177 10.25 -6.55 23.12
CA VAL A 177 10.98 -6.84 21.88
C VAL A 177 10.86 -5.67 20.90
N LEU A 178 11.70 -5.65 19.88
CA LEU A 178 11.55 -4.69 18.79
C LEU A 178 10.26 -4.98 17.99
N PRO A 179 9.37 -3.99 17.84
CA PRO A 179 8.15 -4.13 17.06
C PRO A 179 8.43 -4.11 15.55
N GLN A 180 7.64 -4.86 14.80
CA GLN A 180 7.55 -4.68 13.36
C GLN A 180 6.56 -3.56 13.04
N GLY A 181 7.06 -2.36 12.68
CA GLY A 181 6.22 -1.19 12.36
C GLY A 181 6.68 0.11 13.01
N SER A 182 7.67 0.07 13.91
CA SER A 182 8.27 1.25 14.52
C SER A 182 9.30 1.91 13.59
N PRO A 183 9.39 3.26 13.55
CA PRO A 183 10.45 3.98 12.83
C PRO A 183 11.88 3.64 13.28
N CYS A 184 12.09 3.30 14.55
CA CYS A 184 13.41 2.99 15.09
C CYS A 184 13.86 1.55 14.84
N SER A 185 12.93 0.60 14.70
CA SER A 185 13.26 -0.82 14.61
C SER A 185 14.26 -1.15 13.50
N PRO A 186 14.16 -0.59 12.28
CA PRO A 186 15.13 -0.85 11.21
C PRO A 186 16.57 -0.48 11.59
N THR A 187 16.81 0.69 12.14
CA THR A 187 18.15 1.14 12.56
C THR A 187 18.65 0.34 13.75
N LEU A 188 17.79 0.09 14.75
CA LEU A 188 18.14 -0.69 15.93
C LEU A 188 18.49 -2.14 15.60
N THR A 189 17.83 -2.77 14.62
CA THR A 189 18.23 -4.10 14.16
C THR A 189 19.64 -4.12 13.58
N ASN A 190 20.00 -3.11 12.80
CA ASN A 190 21.35 -3.01 12.26
C ASN A 190 22.40 -2.81 13.36
N ILE A 191 22.10 -1.97 14.35
CA ILE A 191 22.98 -1.74 15.50
C ILE A 191 23.21 -3.05 16.28
N VAL A 192 22.14 -3.78 16.60
CA VAL A 192 22.21 -5.06 17.34
C VAL A 192 22.89 -6.16 16.53
N CYS A 193 22.74 -6.15 15.20
CA CYS A 193 23.35 -7.13 14.31
C CYS A 193 24.83 -6.85 14.00
N HIS A 194 25.43 -5.77 14.51
CA HIS A 194 26.82 -5.43 14.22
C HIS A 194 27.80 -6.62 14.44
N ASN A 195 27.69 -7.28 15.57
CA ASN A 195 28.53 -8.44 15.89
C ASN A 195 28.23 -9.68 15.01
N LEU A 196 26.95 -9.87 14.65
CA LEU A 196 26.56 -10.91 13.71
C LEU A 196 27.24 -10.68 12.36
N ASP A 197 27.11 -9.46 11.84
CA ASP A 197 27.65 -9.06 10.55
C ASP A 197 29.18 -9.17 10.52
N TRP A 198 29.85 -8.74 11.58
CA TRP A 198 31.30 -8.85 11.69
C TRP A 198 31.77 -10.31 11.63
N LYS A 199 31.10 -11.21 12.36
CA LYS A 199 31.43 -12.66 12.38
C LYS A 199 31.12 -13.31 11.02
N LEU A 200 29.98 -13.00 10.42
CA LEU A 200 29.59 -13.55 9.10
C LEU A 200 30.51 -13.04 7.98
N ASN A 201 30.93 -11.79 8.03
CA ASN A 201 31.94 -11.29 7.11
C ASN A 201 33.30 -11.94 7.31
N GLY A 202 33.68 -12.23 8.57
CA GLY A 202 34.87 -13.02 8.89
C GLY A 202 34.82 -14.44 8.33
N LEU A 203 33.66 -15.09 8.46
CA LEU A 203 33.38 -16.39 7.86
C LEU A 203 33.50 -16.34 6.33
N ALA A 204 32.89 -15.30 5.70
CA ALA A 204 32.99 -15.10 4.26
C ALA A 204 34.43 -14.98 3.78
N LYS A 205 35.23 -14.18 4.47
CA LYS A 205 36.69 -14.03 4.16
C LYS A 205 37.43 -15.35 4.26
N ARG A 206 37.19 -16.14 5.33
CA ARG A 206 37.82 -17.45 5.52
C ARG A 206 37.54 -18.42 4.38
N PHE A 207 36.33 -18.40 3.84
CA PHE A 207 35.91 -19.28 2.74
C PHE A 207 35.98 -18.62 1.37
N HIS A 208 36.58 -17.44 1.22
CA HIS A 208 36.66 -16.66 -0.03
C HIS A 208 35.30 -16.42 -0.69
N LEU A 209 34.32 -16.02 0.14
CA LEU A 209 32.94 -15.72 -0.30
C LEU A 209 32.70 -14.22 -0.28
N LYS A 210 31.75 -13.75 -1.08
CA LYS A 210 31.12 -12.45 -0.89
C LYS A 210 29.97 -12.61 0.10
N TYR A 211 29.81 -11.62 0.99
CA TYR A 211 28.74 -11.58 1.98
C TYR A 211 27.94 -10.29 1.88
N SER A 212 26.64 -10.38 2.07
CA SER A 212 25.79 -9.22 2.34
C SER A 212 24.60 -9.57 3.25
N ARG A 213 24.05 -8.54 3.90
CA ARG A 213 22.79 -8.63 4.63
C ARG A 213 21.85 -7.47 4.24
N TYR A 214 20.62 -7.83 3.89
CA TYR A 214 19.54 -6.90 3.69
C TYR A 214 18.39 -7.23 4.67
N ALA A 215 18.30 -6.49 5.77
CA ALA A 215 17.38 -6.78 6.89
C ALA A 215 17.60 -8.18 7.48
N ASP A 216 16.62 -9.07 7.33
CA ASP A 216 16.65 -10.48 7.72
C ASP A 216 17.26 -11.39 6.65
N ASP A 217 17.38 -10.94 5.40
CA ASP A 217 17.97 -11.71 4.30
C ASP A 217 19.51 -11.69 4.36
N ILE A 218 20.12 -12.85 4.49
CA ILE A 218 21.56 -13.10 4.46
C ILE A 218 21.93 -13.75 3.14
N THR A 219 22.93 -13.22 2.44
CA THR A 219 23.40 -13.77 1.17
C THR A 219 24.90 -13.98 1.19
N PHE A 220 25.32 -15.18 0.77
CA PHE A 220 26.71 -15.48 0.41
C PHE A 220 26.80 -15.90 -1.05
N SER A 221 27.92 -15.63 -1.69
CA SER A 221 28.14 -16.09 -3.07
C SER A 221 29.60 -16.37 -3.37
N SER A 222 29.85 -17.27 -4.33
CA SER A 222 31.20 -17.72 -4.72
C SER A 222 31.22 -18.36 -6.10
N ASP A 223 32.43 -18.55 -6.62
CA ASP A 223 32.66 -19.35 -7.84
C ASP A 223 32.99 -20.82 -7.53
N HIS A 224 33.19 -21.19 -6.29
CA HIS A 224 33.44 -22.57 -5.83
C HIS A 224 32.32 -23.01 -4.87
N TYR A 225 32.14 -24.32 -4.75
CA TYR A 225 31.05 -24.90 -3.96
C TYR A 225 31.51 -25.27 -2.54
N VAL A 226 30.94 -24.61 -1.52
CA VAL A 226 31.21 -24.84 -0.10
C VAL A 226 29.93 -25.04 0.73
N TYR A 227 28.82 -25.19 0.08
CA TYR A 227 27.46 -25.11 0.70
C TYR A 227 26.87 -26.50 0.97
N GLN A 228 27.65 -27.52 1.22
CA GLN A 228 27.18 -28.83 1.68
C GLN A 228 26.50 -28.68 3.03
N ASP A 229 25.36 -29.35 3.25
CA ASP A 229 24.58 -29.25 4.49
C ASP A 229 25.42 -29.56 5.75
N ASP A 230 26.27 -30.60 5.71
CA ASP A 230 27.19 -30.95 6.79
C ASP A 230 28.60 -30.39 6.59
N GLY A 231 28.75 -29.47 5.64
CA GLY A 231 30.03 -28.81 5.34
C GLY A 231 30.44 -27.85 6.45
N GLU A 232 31.73 -27.60 6.53
CA GLU A 232 32.32 -26.72 7.57
C GLU A 232 31.70 -25.31 7.52
N PHE A 233 31.49 -24.76 6.31
CA PHE A 233 30.88 -23.44 6.15
C PHE A 233 29.47 -23.38 6.75
N VAL A 234 28.59 -24.33 6.42
CA VAL A 234 27.19 -24.31 6.87
C VAL A 234 27.12 -24.54 8.39
N ARG A 235 27.96 -25.44 8.94
CA ARG A 235 28.05 -25.64 10.41
C ARG A 235 28.48 -24.37 11.14
N GLU A 236 29.52 -23.70 10.66
CA GLU A 236 30.01 -22.45 11.24
C GLU A 236 28.98 -21.31 11.09
N PHE A 237 28.34 -21.20 9.93
CA PHE A 237 27.26 -20.24 9.70
C PHE A 237 26.15 -20.42 10.73
N ARG A 238 25.63 -21.65 10.89
CA ARG A 238 24.60 -21.97 11.88
C ARG A 238 25.06 -21.65 13.31
N ARG A 239 26.30 -22.03 13.66
CA ARG A 239 26.88 -21.75 14.96
C ARG A 239 26.95 -20.25 15.26
N ILE A 240 27.37 -19.43 14.30
CA ILE A 240 27.41 -17.97 14.43
C ILE A 240 26.02 -17.40 14.65
N VAL A 241 25.04 -17.77 13.83
CA VAL A 241 23.67 -17.25 13.93
C VAL A 241 23.04 -17.60 15.28
N VAL A 242 23.14 -18.87 15.70
CA VAL A 242 22.61 -19.32 17.00
C VAL A 242 23.35 -18.64 18.15
N GLY A 243 24.70 -18.54 18.08
CA GLY A 243 25.51 -17.84 19.06
C GLY A 243 25.26 -16.33 19.17
N GLN A 244 24.59 -15.75 18.17
CA GLN A 244 24.10 -14.38 18.21
C GLN A 244 22.58 -14.31 18.53
N HIS A 245 22.03 -15.40 19.09
CA HIS A 245 20.62 -15.51 19.52
C HIS A 245 19.60 -15.27 18.43
N PHE A 246 19.89 -15.65 17.19
CA PHE A 246 18.94 -15.66 16.09
C PHE A 246 18.59 -17.10 15.70
N LYS A 247 17.42 -17.27 15.09
CA LYS A 247 16.97 -18.55 14.52
C LYS A 247 16.94 -18.43 12.99
N LEU A 248 17.39 -19.47 12.29
CA LEU A 248 17.30 -19.55 10.83
C LEU A 248 15.90 -19.99 10.39
N ASN A 249 15.46 -19.48 9.28
CA ASN A 249 14.30 -19.98 8.56
C ASN A 249 14.76 -21.02 7.53
N GLU A 250 14.93 -22.26 7.98
CA GLU A 250 15.45 -23.36 7.14
C GLU A 250 14.63 -23.55 5.86
N LYS A 251 13.30 -23.30 5.88
CA LYS A 251 12.45 -23.41 4.68
C LYS A 251 12.77 -22.39 3.59
N LYS A 252 13.43 -21.28 3.95
CA LYS A 252 13.84 -20.24 3.01
C LYS A 252 15.33 -20.31 2.66
N THR A 253 16.09 -21.13 3.40
CA THR A 253 17.52 -21.35 3.08
C THR A 253 17.63 -22.14 1.79
N ARG A 254 18.32 -21.57 0.82
CA ARG A 254 18.46 -22.17 -0.53
C ARG A 254 19.80 -21.86 -1.16
N ILE A 255 20.22 -22.76 -2.03
CA ILE A 255 21.41 -22.63 -2.88
C ILE A 255 20.92 -22.52 -4.32
N GLN A 256 21.45 -21.55 -5.04
CA GLN A 256 21.14 -21.33 -6.45
C GLN A 256 22.43 -21.41 -7.25
N LYS A 257 22.41 -22.16 -8.35
CA LYS A 257 23.57 -22.40 -9.21
C LYS A 257 23.47 -21.58 -10.50
N ARG A 258 24.62 -21.27 -11.10
CA ARG A 258 24.67 -20.71 -12.47
C ARG A 258 23.99 -21.68 -13.44
N GLY A 259 23.16 -21.16 -14.32
CA GLY A 259 22.27 -21.94 -15.19
C GLY A 259 20.82 -21.98 -14.70
N GLU A 260 20.60 -21.75 -13.42
CA GLU A 260 19.29 -21.54 -12.81
C GLU A 260 19.04 -20.04 -12.63
N ARG A 261 17.79 -19.70 -12.30
CA ARG A 261 17.45 -18.31 -11.94
C ARG A 261 18.01 -17.97 -10.56
N GLN A 262 19.11 -17.23 -10.53
CA GLN A 262 19.72 -16.73 -9.30
C GLN A 262 19.05 -15.42 -8.89
N GLU A 263 18.63 -15.33 -7.62
CA GLU A 263 17.96 -14.17 -7.06
C GLU A 263 18.57 -13.72 -5.74
N VAL A 264 18.75 -12.41 -5.60
CA VAL A 264 19.14 -11.75 -4.35
C VAL A 264 18.18 -10.61 -4.07
N THR A 265 17.54 -10.60 -2.91
CA THR A 265 16.52 -9.59 -2.51
C THR A 265 15.43 -9.37 -3.56
N GLY A 266 15.03 -10.43 -4.29
CA GLY A 266 13.99 -10.36 -5.32
C GLY A 266 14.45 -9.84 -6.69
N LEU A 267 15.75 -9.55 -6.85
CA LEU A 267 16.35 -9.22 -8.13
C LEU A 267 17.08 -10.43 -8.71
N VAL A 268 16.95 -10.62 -10.02
CA VAL A 268 17.73 -11.62 -10.75
C VAL A 268 19.17 -11.10 -10.89
N VAL A 269 20.13 -11.95 -10.52
CA VAL A 269 21.55 -11.63 -10.64
C VAL A 269 22.20 -12.59 -11.63
N SER A 270 22.70 -12.05 -12.73
CA SER A 270 23.49 -12.74 -13.74
C SER A 270 24.72 -11.89 -14.05
N ASP A 271 24.83 -11.34 -15.23
CA ASP A 271 25.88 -10.39 -15.61
C ASP A 271 25.61 -8.97 -15.07
N ARG A 272 24.37 -8.71 -14.63
CA ARG A 272 23.93 -7.49 -13.95
C ARG A 272 22.67 -7.77 -13.14
N ALA A 273 22.38 -6.90 -12.17
CA ALA A 273 21.11 -6.93 -11.44
C ALA A 273 19.95 -6.60 -12.39
N ASN A 274 18.85 -7.37 -12.29
CA ASN A 274 17.71 -7.23 -13.16
C ASN A 274 16.41 -7.57 -12.43
N VAL A 275 15.30 -7.08 -12.97
CA VAL A 275 13.97 -7.54 -12.55
C VAL A 275 13.61 -8.85 -13.25
N ALA A 276 12.69 -9.61 -12.69
CA ALA A 276 12.10 -10.77 -13.32
C ALA A 276 11.45 -10.40 -14.68
N ARG A 277 11.52 -11.28 -15.67
CA ARG A 277 10.93 -11.02 -17.01
C ARG A 277 9.44 -10.74 -16.93
N GLU A 278 8.74 -11.41 -16.02
CA GLU A 278 7.31 -11.24 -15.76
C GLU A 278 6.98 -9.79 -15.34
N TYR A 279 7.87 -9.15 -14.57
CA TYR A 279 7.68 -7.79 -14.13
C TYR A 279 7.61 -6.79 -15.28
N VAL A 280 8.52 -6.91 -16.25
CA VAL A 280 8.54 -6.08 -17.46
C VAL A 280 7.33 -6.37 -18.34
N ARG A 281 7.01 -7.66 -18.52
CA ARG A 281 5.89 -8.11 -19.34
C ARG A 281 4.54 -7.62 -18.78
N ASP A 282 4.37 -7.58 -17.47
CA ASP A 282 3.14 -7.09 -16.86
C ASP A 282 2.92 -5.59 -17.11
N ILE A 283 3.99 -4.77 -17.07
CA ILE A 283 3.91 -3.36 -17.45
C ILE A 283 3.61 -3.22 -18.93
N ASP A 284 4.34 -3.92 -19.77
CA ASP A 284 4.20 -3.88 -21.23
C ASP A 284 2.79 -4.26 -21.68
N ASN A 285 2.21 -5.32 -21.10
CA ASN A 285 0.85 -5.76 -21.36
C ASN A 285 -0.20 -4.73 -20.94
N LEU A 286 -0.06 -4.10 -19.76
CA LEU A 286 -0.99 -3.05 -19.33
C LEU A 286 -0.94 -1.85 -20.28
N LEU A 287 0.25 -1.41 -20.66
CA LEU A 287 0.42 -0.31 -21.60
C LEU A 287 -0.13 -0.68 -22.99
N TYR A 288 0.05 -1.92 -23.45
CA TYR A 288 -0.50 -2.40 -24.71
C TYR A 288 -2.05 -2.38 -24.71
N ILE A 289 -2.67 -2.88 -23.64
CA ILE A 289 -4.13 -2.85 -23.52
C ILE A 289 -4.62 -1.39 -23.50
N TRP A 290 -3.94 -0.52 -22.78
CA TRP A 290 -4.27 0.90 -22.76
C TRP A 290 -4.15 1.57 -24.13
N GLU A 291 -3.10 1.25 -24.91
CA GLU A 291 -2.91 1.79 -26.26
C GLU A 291 -3.96 1.31 -27.27
N LYS A 292 -4.39 0.04 -27.16
CA LYS A 292 -5.28 -0.60 -28.13
C LYS A 292 -6.76 -0.53 -27.78
N HIS A 293 -7.08 -0.59 -26.51
CA HIS A 293 -8.46 -0.74 -26.01
C HIS A 293 -8.87 0.38 -25.05
N GLY A 294 -8.02 1.40 -24.84
CA GLY A 294 -8.30 2.54 -23.98
C GLY A 294 -8.05 2.27 -22.49
N HIS A 295 -8.17 3.36 -21.71
CA HIS A 295 -7.88 3.35 -20.28
C HIS A 295 -8.79 2.38 -19.49
N ASN A 296 -10.09 2.37 -19.79
CA ASN A 296 -11.06 1.57 -19.04
C ASN A 296 -10.80 0.07 -19.15
N ALA A 297 -10.46 -0.42 -20.35
CA ALA A 297 -10.10 -1.83 -20.55
C ALA A 297 -8.81 -2.20 -19.80
N ALA A 298 -7.81 -1.30 -19.81
CA ALA A 298 -6.57 -1.49 -19.06
C ALA A 298 -6.84 -1.46 -17.55
N PHE A 299 -7.68 -0.54 -17.09
CA PHE A 299 -8.07 -0.43 -15.67
C PHE A 299 -8.83 -1.67 -15.18
N ALA A 300 -9.79 -2.17 -15.94
CA ALA A 300 -10.50 -3.41 -15.62
C ALA A 300 -9.54 -4.60 -15.47
N LYS A 301 -8.59 -4.74 -16.41
CA LYS A 301 -7.54 -5.78 -16.33
C LYS A 301 -6.60 -5.59 -15.14
N PHE A 302 -6.27 -4.33 -14.83
CA PHE A 302 -5.45 -3.97 -13.68
C PHE A 302 -6.15 -4.34 -12.37
N ILE A 303 -7.41 -3.95 -12.18
CA ILE A 303 -8.20 -4.24 -10.98
C ILE A 303 -8.38 -5.75 -10.79
N ALA A 304 -8.72 -6.50 -11.82
CA ALA A 304 -8.87 -7.96 -11.75
C ALA A 304 -7.63 -8.67 -11.17
N ARG A 305 -6.42 -8.11 -11.39
CA ARG A 305 -5.17 -8.64 -10.83
C ARG A 305 -4.79 -8.06 -9.47
N TYR A 306 -5.24 -6.85 -9.17
CA TYR A 306 -4.81 -6.07 -8.00
C TYR A 306 -5.75 -6.21 -6.80
N THR A 307 -7.04 -6.31 -7.05
CA THR A 307 -8.10 -6.30 -6.03
C THR A 307 -8.00 -7.45 -5.00
N PRO A 308 -7.59 -8.68 -5.35
CA PRO A 308 -7.50 -9.77 -4.37
C PRO A 308 -6.46 -9.55 -3.27
N LYS A 309 -5.60 -8.52 -3.37
CA LYS A 309 -4.46 -8.29 -2.48
C LYS A 309 -4.58 -7.06 -1.59
N GLN A 310 -5.67 -6.28 -1.68
CA GLN A 310 -5.80 -5.02 -0.94
C GLN A 310 -7.06 -4.90 -0.11
N ASP A 311 -6.94 -4.14 0.98
CA ASP A 311 -8.06 -3.71 1.80
C ASP A 311 -8.90 -2.68 1.02
N LEU A 312 -10.04 -3.13 0.50
CA LEU A 312 -10.98 -2.34 -0.31
C LEU A 312 -11.53 -1.09 0.42
N ARG A 313 -11.27 -0.96 1.73
CA ARG A 313 -11.66 0.22 2.52
C ARG A 313 -11.00 1.53 2.07
N LYS A 314 -9.93 1.45 1.27
CA LYS A 314 -9.19 2.61 0.76
C LYS A 314 -9.55 3.03 -0.67
N GLY A 315 -10.56 2.40 -1.27
CA GLY A 315 -10.90 2.60 -2.68
C GLY A 315 -9.96 1.86 -3.65
N ASN A 316 -10.23 1.97 -4.93
CA ASN A 316 -9.40 1.38 -5.98
C ASN A 316 -8.08 2.17 -6.09
N PRO A 317 -6.94 1.49 -6.28
CA PRO A 317 -5.69 2.18 -6.52
C PRO A 317 -5.70 2.86 -7.90
N ASP A 318 -5.15 4.06 -7.98
CA ASP A 318 -4.94 4.72 -9.26
C ASP A 318 -3.94 3.95 -10.13
N MET A 319 -4.39 3.49 -11.30
CA MET A 319 -3.57 2.70 -12.22
C MET A 319 -2.36 3.49 -12.73
N LYS A 320 -2.54 4.79 -13.01
CA LYS A 320 -1.45 5.66 -13.53
C LYS A 320 -0.33 5.74 -12.50
N SER A 321 -0.67 6.03 -11.24
CA SER A 321 0.30 6.08 -10.13
C SER A 321 1.00 4.74 -9.88
N VAL A 322 0.28 3.62 -10.00
CA VAL A 322 0.88 2.28 -9.83
C VAL A 322 1.82 1.95 -10.98
N ILE A 323 1.46 2.23 -12.24
CA ILE A 323 2.35 2.03 -13.39
C ILE A 323 3.59 2.92 -13.27
N MET A 324 3.43 4.19 -12.89
CA MET A 324 4.55 5.11 -12.65
C MET A 324 5.49 4.56 -11.56
N GLY A 325 4.95 4.11 -10.43
CA GLY A 325 5.75 3.49 -9.37
C GLY A 325 6.51 2.25 -9.85
N ARG A 326 5.89 1.42 -10.71
CA ARG A 326 6.55 0.26 -11.33
C ARG A 326 7.65 0.68 -12.31
N LEU A 327 7.46 1.74 -13.08
CA LEU A 327 8.48 2.28 -14.00
C LEU A 327 9.65 2.89 -13.24
N MET A 328 9.40 3.60 -12.11
CA MET A 328 10.45 4.10 -11.23
C MET A 328 11.28 2.98 -10.60
N TYR A 329 10.62 1.90 -10.15
CA TYR A 329 11.33 0.71 -9.68
C TYR A 329 12.18 0.06 -10.79
N LEU A 330 11.65 -0.04 -12.01
CA LEU A 330 12.38 -0.56 -13.16
C LEU A 330 13.60 0.32 -13.49
N ARG A 331 13.45 1.66 -13.41
CA ARG A 331 14.55 2.64 -13.56
C ARG A 331 15.62 2.44 -12.49
N MET A 332 15.22 2.29 -11.23
CA MET A 332 16.15 2.04 -10.12
C MET A 332 17.00 0.79 -10.37
N VAL A 333 16.40 -0.30 -10.88
CA VAL A 333 17.10 -1.57 -11.08
C VAL A 333 17.93 -1.60 -12.36
N LYS A 334 17.41 -1.05 -13.47
CA LYS A 334 18.05 -1.17 -14.80
C LYS A 334 18.89 0.04 -15.19
N GLY A 335 18.82 1.12 -14.42
CA GLY A 335 19.43 2.42 -14.76
C GLY A 335 18.62 3.23 -15.76
N GLU A 336 18.96 4.51 -15.85
CA GLU A 336 18.32 5.48 -16.76
C GLU A 336 18.63 5.21 -18.24
N ASP A 337 19.75 4.55 -18.53
CA ASP A 337 20.17 4.21 -19.89
C ASP A 337 19.51 2.95 -20.45
N SER A 338 18.69 2.28 -19.66
CA SER A 338 17.99 1.07 -20.09
C SER A 338 17.01 1.35 -21.22
N LEU A 339 17.27 0.77 -22.40
CA LEU A 339 16.36 0.88 -23.56
C LEU A 339 14.96 0.37 -23.24
N VAL A 340 14.85 -0.67 -22.42
CA VAL A 340 13.55 -1.24 -21.98
C VAL A 340 12.79 -0.22 -21.16
N TRP A 341 13.43 0.39 -20.15
CA TRP A 341 12.79 1.40 -19.33
C TRP A 341 12.40 2.63 -20.15
N ARG A 342 13.33 3.18 -20.98
CA ARG A 342 13.06 4.36 -21.83
C ARG A 342 11.87 4.11 -22.76
N ARG A 343 11.78 2.93 -23.38
CA ARG A 343 10.66 2.56 -24.25
C ARG A 343 9.33 2.56 -23.48
N LEU A 344 9.28 1.90 -22.34
CA LEU A 344 8.04 1.79 -21.55
C LEU A 344 7.65 3.15 -20.95
N GLN A 345 8.62 3.94 -20.46
CA GLN A 345 8.37 5.28 -19.94
C GLN A 345 7.84 6.22 -21.02
N LYS A 346 8.40 6.17 -22.23
CA LYS A 346 7.92 6.98 -23.38
C LYS A 346 6.48 6.61 -23.76
N ARG A 347 6.15 5.31 -23.74
CA ARG A 347 4.77 4.84 -24.00
C ARG A 347 3.82 5.33 -22.91
N PHE A 348 4.20 5.16 -21.65
CA PHE A 348 3.41 5.61 -20.52
C PHE A 348 3.16 7.13 -20.58
N ASN A 349 4.20 7.95 -20.75
CA ASN A 349 4.05 9.41 -20.84
C ASN A 349 3.08 9.80 -21.96
N ARG A 350 3.21 9.19 -23.15
CA ARG A 350 2.32 9.45 -24.27
C ARG A 350 0.85 9.10 -23.97
N LEU A 351 0.62 8.09 -23.13
CA LEU A 351 -0.73 7.69 -22.70
C LEU A 351 -1.24 8.55 -21.54
N ALA A 352 -0.35 8.94 -20.62
CA ALA A 352 -0.67 9.76 -19.45
C ALA A 352 -0.83 11.24 -19.78
N ASP A 353 0.03 11.77 -20.70
CA ASP A 353 0.02 13.17 -21.19
C ASP A 353 -0.98 13.39 -22.34
N ARG A 354 -1.40 12.30 -22.99
CA ARG A 354 -2.68 12.44 -23.63
C ARG A 354 -3.57 12.94 -22.47
N LYS A 355 -3.90 14.26 -22.50
CA LYS A 355 -5.29 14.63 -22.24
C LYS A 355 -6.01 13.58 -23.07
N GLU A 356 -6.39 12.49 -22.43
CA GLU A 356 -7.38 11.70 -23.03
C GLU A 356 -8.37 12.81 -23.35
N SER A 357 -8.38 13.28 -24.64
CA SER A 357 -9.67 13.18 -25.24
C SER A 357 -9.98 11.77 -24.83
N CYS A 358 -10.48 11.61 -23.64
CA CYS A 358 -11.26 10.50 -23.21
C CYS A 358 -12.14 10.41 -24.39
N GLY A 359 -11.78 9.50 -25.40
CA GLY A 359 -12.77 9.30 -26.37
C GLY A 359 -13.91 9.17 -25.46
N GLY A 360 -14.45 10.39 -25.21
CA GLY A 360 -15.08 10.70 -23.95
C GLY A 360 -16.01 9.56 -23.84
N THR A 361 -15.86 8.75 -22.79
CA THR A 361 -16.97 7.88 -22.50
C THR A 361 -18.06 8.89 -22.28
N ASN A 362 -18.64 9.36 -23.38
CA ASN A 362 -19.72 10.31 -23.40
C ASN A 362 -20.84 9.57 -22.71
N ILE A 363 -20.91 9.73 -21.40
CA ILE A 363 -22.07 9.25 -20.66
C ILE A 363 -23.15 10.27 -20.97
N GLN A 364 -23.94 9.97 -21.98
CA GLN A 364 -25.13 10.73 -22.26
C GLN A 364 -26.20 10.28 -21.29
N TYR A 365 -26.67 11.22 -20.47
CA TYR A 365 -27.90 11.03 -19.71
C TYR A 365 -29.06 11.16 -20.66
N LEU A 366 -29.80 10.09 -20.81
CA LEU A 366 -31.00 10.13 -21.55
C LEU A 366 -32.13 10.79 -20.71
N HIS A 367 -32.26 10.35 -19.45
CA HIS A 367 -33.21 10.92 -18.48
C HIS A 367 -32.77 10.56 -17.04
N ALA A 368 -32.98 11.48 -16.08
CA ALA A 368 -32.78 11.24 -14.65
C ALA A 368 -33.92 11.88 -13.85
N TYR A 369 -34.58 11.09 -13.04
CA TYR A 369 -35.74 11.50 -12.24
C TYR A 369 -35.50 11.24 -10.76
N PRO A 370 -36.03 12.06 -9.82
CA PRO A 370 -36.18 11.65 -8.44
C PRO A 370 -36.82 10.27 -8.37
N ILE A 371 -36.37 9.40 -7.47
CA ILE A 371 -36.85 8.01 -7.44
C ILE A 371 -38.36 7.94 -7.22
N ASP A 372 -38.92 8.81 -6.36
CA ASP A 372 -40.35 8.88 -6.10
C ASP A 372 -41.16 9.34 -7.32
N VAL A 373 -40.57 10.21 -8.13
CA VAL A 373 -41.18 10.65 -9.41
C VAL A 373 -41.10 9.52 -10.44
N PHE A 374 -39.98 8.82 -10.50
CA PHE A 374 -39.80 7.67 -11.38
C PHE A 374 -40.82 6.57 -11.07
N GLU A 375 -41.01 6.21 -9.80
CA GLU A 375 -42.00 5.22 -9.37
C GLU A 375 -43.41 5.57 -9.84
N LYS A 376 -43.82 6.82 -9.63
CA LYS A 376 -45.15 7.31 -10.05
C LYS A 376 -45.32 7.36 -11.55
N THR A 377 -44.25 7.70 -12.30
CA THR A 377 -44.30 7.87 -13.76
C THR A 377 -44.28 6.52 -14.48
N VAL A 378 -43.48 5.60 -14.02
CA VAL A 378 -43.26 4.29 -14.66
C VAL A 378 -44.23 3.23 -14.12
N GLY A 379 -44.91 3.48 -13.00
CA GLY A 379 -45.82 2.54 -12.38
C GLY A 379 -45.11 1.31 -11.78
N THR A 380 -43.91 1.50 -11.26
CA THR A 380 -43.08 0.44 -10.66
C THR A 380 -42.59 0.86 -9.28
N ASP A 381 -42.55 -0.08 -8.36
CA ASP A 381 -41.92 0.13 -7.05
C ASP A 381 -40.40 -0.07 -7.14
N VAL A 382 -39.66 0.89 -6.62
CA VAL A 382 -38.20 0.79 -6.48
C VAL A 382 -37.90 0.22 -5.10
N SER A 383 -37.34 -0.98 -5.07
CA SER A 383 -36.96 -1.69 -3.85
C SER A 383 -35.44 -1.63 -3.60
N PHE A 384 -35.05 -1.67 -2.32
CA PHE A 384 -33.64 -1.73 -1.92
C PHE A 384 -33.42 -2.96 -1.07
N ILE A 385 -32.46 -3.80 -1.49
CA ILE A 385 -32.14 -5.07 -0.83
C ILE A 385 -30.70 -5.00 -0.34
N LEU A 386 -30.48 -5.44 0.90
CA LEU A 386 -29.14 -5.58 1.49
C LEU A 386 -28.78 -7.06 1.56
N GLU A 387 -27.90 -7.53 0.67
CA GLU A 387 -27.38 -8.89 0.62
C GLU A 387 -25.87 -8.89 0.59
N ASP A 388 -25.23 -9.78 1.35
CA ASP A 388 -23.76 -9.97 1.43
C ASP A 388 -22.96 -8.67 1.60
N GLY A 389 -23.54 -7.70 2.31
CA GLY A 389 -22.94 -6.39 2.53
C GLY A 389 -23.03 -5.46 1.32
N PHE A 390 -23.77 -5.80 0.28
CA PHE A 390 -24.10 -4.92 -0.84
C PHE A 390 -25.55 -4.44 -0.73
N VAL A 391 -25.80 -3.22 -1.20
CA VAL A 391 -27.16 -2.72 -1.38
C VAL A 391 -27.44 -2.68 -2.87
N THR A 392 -28.49 -3.35 -3.27
CA THR A 392 -28.99 -3.37 -4.64
C THR A 392 -30.34 -2.66 -4.70
N CYS A 393 -30.51 -1.79 -5.66
CA CYS A 393 -31.79 -1.17 -6.02
C CYS A 393 -32.39 -1.94 -7.17
N SER A 394 -33.61 -2.41 -7.05
CA SER A 394 -34.32 -3.18 -8.07
C SER A 394 -35.66 -2.56 -8.40
N PHE A 395 -36.05 -2.60 -9.68
CA PHE A 395 -37.33 -2.13 -10.18
C PHE A 395 -37.71 -2.94 -11.43
N THR A 396 -38.99 -2.93 -11.78
CA THR A 396 -39.50 -3.64 -12.96
C THR A 396 -39.90 -2.64 -14.04
N LEU A 397 -39.36 -2.80 -15.25
CA LEU A 397 -39.72 -2.00 -16.41
C LEU A 397 -40.10 -2.93 -17.56
N ASN A 398 -41.28 -2.72 -18.14
CA ASN A 398 -41.83 -3.55 -19.25
C ASN A 398 -41.77 -5.07 -18.97
N GLY A 399 -42.00 -5.47 -17.73
CA GLY A 399 -41.97 -6.88 -17.31
C GLY A 399 -40.60 -7.45 -17.03
N SER A 400 -39.52 -6.68 -17.28
CA SER A 400 -38.14 -7.09 -16.97
C SER A 400 -37.67 -6.46 -15.67
N VAL A 401 -36.97 -7.26 -14.82
CA VAL A 401 -36.38 -6.78 -13.58
C VAL A 401 -35.02 -6.19 -13.86
N HIS A 402 -34.79 -4.96 -13.43
CA HIS A 402 -33.53 -4.25 -13.51
C HIS A 402 -32.95 -4.08 -12.12
N SER A 403 -31.64 -4.27 -11.99
CA SER A 403 -30.92 -4.15 -10.73
C SER A 403 -29.74 -3.19 -10.86
N VAL A 404 -29.60 -2.30 -9.86
CA VAL A 404 -28.53 -1.30 -9.78
C VAL A 404 -27.83 -1.46 -8.44
N ARG A 405 -26.52 -1.73 -8.45
CA ARG A 405 -25.74 -1.85 -7.23
C ARG A 405 -25.33 -0.47 -6.73
N LEU A 406 -25.57 -0.17 -5.46
CA LEU A 406 -25.29 1.15 -4.90
C LEU A 406 -23.84 1.31 -4.47
N GLY A 407 -23.26 2.46 -4.75
CA GLY A 407 -21.91 2.86 -4.30
C GLY A 407 -21.86 3.14 -2.80
N LYS A 408 -20.65 3.41 -2.30
CA LYS A 408 -20.34 3.47 -0.86
C LYS A 408 -21.21 4.46 -0.06
N TYR A 409 -21.45 5.66 -0.61
CA TYR A 409 -22.19 6.70 0.09
C TYR A 409 -23.70 6.39 0.15
N ALA A 410 -24.30 6.06 -0.98
CA ALA A 410 -25.69 5.65 -1.07
C ALA A 410 -25.94 4.38 -0.23
N LYS A 411 -25.04 3.40 -0.33
CA LYS A 411 -25.03 2.19 0.49
C LYS A 411 -25.08 2.48 1.98
N THR A 412 -24.22 3.37 2.50
CA THR A 412 -24.18 3.70 3.93
C THR A 412 -25.48 4.32 4.38
N ARG A 413 -26.06 5.20 3.57
CA ARG A 413 -27.31 5.89 3.89
C ARG A 413 -28.50 4.93 3.85
N ILE A 414 -28.63 4.14 2.79
CA ILE A 414 -29.71 3.15 2.65
C ILE A 414 -29.62 2.07 3.72
N LYS A 415 -28.41 1.56 4.02
CA LYS A 415 -28.20 0.58 5.07
C LYS A 415 -28.75 1.08 6.42
N SER A 416 -28.42 2.31 6.78
CA SER A 416 -28.94 2.94 8.01
C SER A 416 -30.46 3.10 8.02
N ILE A 417 -31.07 3.35 6.85
CA ILE A 417 -32.53 3.46 6.71
C ILE A 417 -33.20 2.07 6.82
N LEU A 418 -32.65 1.07 6.15
CA LEU A 418 -33.15 -0.30 6.18
C LEU A 418 -33.04 -0.93 7.59
N GLU A 419 -31.94 -0.69 8.27
CA GLU A 419 -31.72 -1.14 9.66
C GLU A 419 -32.62 -0.41 10.67
N GLY A 420 -32.96 0.87 10.39
CA GLY A 420 -33.82 1.69 11.26
C GLY A 420 -35.33 1.51 11.03
N GLY A 421 -35.74 0.83 9.95
CA GLY A 421 -37.16 0.52 9.63
C GLY A 421 -38.06 1.76 9.41
N SER A 422 -37.50 2.92 9.04
CA SER A 422 -38.25 4.17 8.90
C SER A 422 -38.73 4.39 7.47
N GLU A 423 -40.01 4.18 7.22
CA GLU A 423 -40.65 4.50 5.92
C GLU A 423 -40.51 5.99 5.53
N GLU A 424 -40.61 6.89 6.50
CA GLU A 424 -40.45 8.34 6.26
C GLU A 424 -39.02 8.68 5.81
N ALA A 425 -38.01 8.01 6.38
CA ALA A 425 -36.63 8.21 5.98
C ALA A 425 -36.35 7.65 4.56
N MET A 426 -37.00 6.53 4.20
CA MET A 426 -36.93 5.96 2.87
C MET A 426 -37.60 6.89 1.85
N GLN A 427 -38.75 7.44 2.16
CA GLN A 427 -39.44 8.39 1.27
C GLN A 427 -38.59 9.64 1.02
N LYS A 428 -38.00 10.24 2.07
CA LYS A 428 -37.05 11.37 1.94
C LYS A 428 -35.80 11.00 1.13
N TYR A 429 -35.37 9.74 1.16
CA TYR A 429 -34.28 9.28 0.30
C TYR A 429 -34.69 9.25 -1.16
N LYS A 430 -35.85 8.66 -1.48
CA LYS A 430 -36.40 8.58 -2.84
C LYS A 430 -36.66 9.97 -3.48
N GLU A 431 -37.09 10.94 -2.69
CA GLU A 431 -37.25 12.35 -3.14
C GLU A 431 -35.92 13.03 -3.46
N ARG A 432 -34.82 12.63 -2.77
CA ARG A 432 -33.53 13.28 -2.87
C ARG A 432 -32.61 12.66 -3.91
N PHE A 433 -32.72 11.36 -4.12
CA PHE A 433 -31.88 10.61 -5.06
C PHE A 433 -32.63 10.45 -6.38
N HIS A 434 -31.85 10.41 -7.46
CA HIS A 434 -32.37 10.33 -8.82
C HIS A 434 -31.95 9.01 -9.43
N ILE A 435 -32.87 8.35 -10.14
CA ILE A 435 -32.59 7.22 -10.99
C ILE A 435 -32.52 7.71 -12.44
N GLY A 436 -31.46 7.34 -13.15
CA GLY A 436 -31.27 7.77 -14.53
C GLY A 436 -30.77 6.65 -15.40
N PHE A 437 -31.21 6.69 -16.67
CA PHE A 437 -30.73 5.82 -17.71
C PHE A 437 -29.58 6.52 -18.44
N CYS A 438 -28.46 5.83 -18.58
CA CYS A 438 -27.22 6.38 -19.12
C CYS A 438 -26.78 5.57 -20.33
N HIS A 439 -26.19 6.25 -21.30
CA HIS A 439 -25.58 5.70 -22.49
C HIS A 439 -24.10 6.04 -22.48
N MET A 440 -23.23 5.04 -22.68
CA MET A 440 -21.77 5.23 -22.73
C MET A 440 -21.31 5.04 -24.17
N GLU A 441 -20.89 6.13 -24.82
CA GLU A 441 -20.29 6.12 -26.16
C GLU A 441 -18.77 5.93 -26.07
N GLY A 442 -18.18 5.25 -27.05
CA GLY A 442 -16.70 5.21 -27.23
C GLY A 442 -16.03 3.87 -27.05
N THR A 443 -16.80 2.79 -26.89
CA THR A 443 -16.34 1.41 -26.99
C THR A 443 -16.94 0.76 -28.26
N SER A 444 -16.40 -0.40 -28.68
CA SER A 444 -16.95 -1.16 -29.84
C SER A 444 -18.40 -1.60 -29.69
N GLU A 445 -18.95 -1.42 -28.51
CA GLU A 445 -20.35 -1.67 -28.16
C GLU A 445 -20.87 -0.50 -27.34
N ASP A 446 -22.06 -0.01 -27.67
CA ASP A 446 -22.77 1.02 -26.92
C ASP A 446 -23.35 0.39 -25.65
N TYR A 447 -22.84 0.79 -24.49
CA TYR A 447 -23.37 0.31 -23.21
C TYR A 447 -24.45 1.25 -22.71
N ARG A 448 -25.60 0.68 -22.35
CA ARG A 448 -26.72 1.37 -21.71
C ARG A 448 -26.93 0.79 -20.32
N PHE A 449 -27.06 1.64 -19.30
CA PHE A 449 -27.16 1.20 -17.91
C PHE A 449 -27.92 2.21 -17.06
N TRP A 450 -28.43 1.72 -15.91
CA TRP A 450 -29.10 2.54 -14.92
C TRP A 450 -28.13 2.99 -13.84
N MET A 451 -28.33 4.25 -13.37
CA MET A 451 -27.53 4.81 -12.28
C MET A 451 -28.41 5.55 -11.28
N ILE A 452 -27.92 5.61 -10.02
CA ILE A 452 -28.56 6.39 -8.96
C ILE A 452 -27.66 7.55 -8.57
N PHE A 453 -28.20 8.75 -8.56
CA PHE A 453 -27.49 10.00 -8.35
C PHE A 453 -28.01 10.75 -7.12
N ARG A 454 -27.15 11.45 -6.44
CA ARG A 454 -27.53 12.40 -5.39
C ARG A 454 -28.04 13.72 -5.96
N ARG A 455 -27.53 14.14 -7.11
CA ARG A 455 -27.91 15.33 -7.83
C ARG A 455 -27.86 15.01 -9.32
N PRO A 456 -28.89 15.37 -10.11
CA PRO A 456 -28.80 15.22 -11.54
C PRO A 456 -27.73 16.14 -12.10
N PRO A 457 -27.01 15.75 -13.14
CA PRO A 457 -26.03 16.59 -13.80
C PRO A 457 -26.68 17.84 -14.37
N LYS A 458 -25.96 18.95 -14.37
CA LYS A 458 -26.51 20.30 -14.60
C LYS A 458 -26.84 20.62 -16.06
N ALA A 459 -26.50 19.79 -17.06
CA ALA A 459 -26.76 20.11 -18.46
C ALA A 459 -26.91 18.87 -19.35
N LYS A 460 -27.77 18.97 -20.38
CA LYS A 460 -27.72 18.12 -21.56
C LYS A 460 -26.37 18.30 -22.25
N GLY A 461 -25.65 17.23 -22.51
CA GLY A 461 -24.40 17.27 -23.27
C GLY A 461 -23.18 17.73 -22.49
N LEU A 462 -23.12 17.50 -21.18
CA LEU A 462 -21.84 17.56 -20.45
C LEU A 462 -20.94 16.44 -20.95
N GLU A 463 -19.91 16.81 -21.71
CA GLU A 463 -18.74 15.97 -21.84
C GLU A 463 -18.13 15.82 -20.46
N ILE A 464 -18.45 14.75 -19.77
CA ILE A 464 -17.75 14.40 -18.55
C ILE A 464 -16.44 13.79 -19.01
N THR A 465 -15.42 14.62 -19.06
CA THR A 465 -14.06 14.25 -19.50
C THR A 465 -13.27 13.52 -18.44
N ASP A 466 -13.79 13.42 -17.22
CA ASP A 466 -13.11 12.80 -16.08
C ASP A 466 -14.02 11.79 -15.37
N VAL A 467 -13.59 10.51 -15.39
CA VAL A 467 -14.28 9.42 -14.69
C VAL A 467 -14.30 9.68 -13.18
N ASP A 468 -13.27 10.34 -12.63
CA ASP A 468 -13.22 10.70 -11.22
C ASP A 468 -14.25 11.77 -10.86
N GLU A 469 -14.58 12.67 -11.78
CA GLU A 469 -15.66 13.63 -11.60
C GLU A 469 -17.04 12.95 -11.59
N ILE A 470 -17.25 11.94 -12.45
CA ILE A 470 -18.44 11.08 -12.40
C ILE A 470 -18.53 10.35 -11.07
N LEU A 471 -17.43 9.73 -10.63
CA LEU A 471 -17.37 8.98 -9.37
C LEU A 471 -17.56 9.89 -8.16
N SER A 472 -17.21 11.17 -8.25
CA SER A 472 -17.46 12.16 -7.20
C SER A 472 -18.89 12.67 -7.16
N LEU A 473 -19.60 12.66 -8.31
CA LEU A 473 -20.97 13.10 -8.46
C LEU A 473 -21.99 11.97 -8.30
N THR A 474 -21.55 10.72 -8.48
CA THR A 474 -22.38 9.52 -8.44
C THR A 474 -22.03 8.66 -7.25
N ASP A 475 -23.02 8.15 -6.56
CA ASP A 475 -22.84 7.18 -5.50
C ASP A 475 -22.70 5.75 -6.02
N PHE A 476 -22.68 5.55 -7.35
CA PHE A 476 -22.65 4.22 -7.94
C PHE A 476 -22.29 4.16 -9.43
N VAL A 477 -21.46 3.19 -9.78
CA VAL A 477 -21.28 2.64 -11.13
C VAL A 477 -21.49 1.13 -11.05
N GLY A 478 -22.62 0.61 -11.54
CA GLY A 478 -22.84 -0.82 -11.77
C GLY A 478 -22.40 -1.16 -13.18
N LEU A 479 -21.28 -1.85 -13.31
CA LEU A 479 -21.04 -2.60 -14.54
C LEU A 479 -21.94 -3.84 -14.50
N PRO A 480 -22.62 -4.22 -15.59
CA PRO A 480 -23.26 -5.53 -15.65
C PRO A 480 -22.20 -6.58 -15.41
N GLU A 481 -22.47 -7.52 -14.50
CA GLU A 481 -21.68 -8.74 -14.41
C GLU A 481 -21.75 -9.37 -15.81
N SER A 482 -20.60 -9.69 -16.39
CA SER A 482 -20.49 -10.45 -17.64
C SER A 482 -21.00 -11.86 -17.36
N GLY A 483 -22.27 -12.04 -17.50
CA GLY A 483 -22.96 -13.31 -17.32
C GLY A 483 -24.25 -13.24 -18.13
N GLU A 484 -24.17 -13.83 -19.32
CA GLU A 484 -25.29 -14.33 -20.12
C GLU A 484 -26.45 -13.35 -20.37
N THR A 485 -26.34 -12.62 -21.47
CA THR A 485 -27.52 -12.13 -22.18
C THR A 485 -28.14 -13.30 -22.92
N ASP A 486 -29.02 -14.00 -22.23
CA ASP A 486 -30.00 -14.83 -22.93
C ASP A 486 -31.23 -13.94 -23.17
N SER A 487 -31.68 -13.94 -24.42
CA SER A 487 -32.77 -13.19 -25.03
C SER A 487 -32.49 -11.72 -25.39
N GLY A 488 -32.27 -11.55 -26.68
CA GLY A 488 -32.10 -10.31 -27.40
C GLY A 488 -33.34 -9.44 -27.48
N ASP A 489 -33.61 -8.67 -26.44
CA ASP A 489 -34.40 -7.45 -26.54
C ASP A 489 -33.57 -6.34 -25.84
N SER A 490 -32.72 -5.67 -26.62
CA SER A 490 -32.16 -4.40 -26.24
C SER A 490 -33.31 -3.41 -26.10
N LEU A 491 -33.63 -2.99 -24.87
CA LEU A 491 -34.52 -1.82 -24.65
C LEU A 491 -33.88 -0.64 -25.39
N THR A 492 -34.44 -0.31 -26.55
CA THR A 492 -34.02 0.88 -27.30
C THR A 492 -34.39 2.11 -26.50
N THR A 493 -33.62 3.18 -26.63
CA THR A 493 -33.93 4.52 -26.07
C THR A 493 -35.38 4.91 -26.36
N ASP A 494 -35.85 4.51 -27.53
CA ASP A 494 -37.22 4.77 -28.01
C ASP A 494 -38.28 4.01 -27.20
N ALA A 495 -38.00 2.78 -26.75
CA ALA A 495 -38.95 2.01 -25.93
C ALA A 495 -39.08 2.58 -24.51
N VAL A 496 -38.01 3.11 -23.92
CA VAL A 496 -38.08 3.82 -22.64
C VAL A 496 -38.78 5.17 -22.81
N LEU A 497 -38.51 5.88 -23.89
CA LEU A 497 -39.19 7.13 -24.24
C LEU A 497 -40.68 6.91 -24.50
N GLU A 498 -41.04 5.87 -25.24
CA GLU A 498 -42.44 5.50 -25.51
C GLU A 498 -43.18 5.07 -24.24
N ALA A 499 -42.52 4.33 -23.33
CA ALA A 499 -43.09 3.96 -22.03
C ALA A 499 -43.34 5.20 -21.15
N LEU A 500 -42.46 6.18 -21.16
CA LEU A 500 -42.59 7.44 -20.43
C LEU A 500 -43.69 8.33 -21.07
N ILE A 501 -43.75 8.40 -22.38
CA ILE A 501 -44.79 9.15 -23.11
C ILE A 501 -46.16 8.48 -22.92
N SER A 502 -46.26 7.17 -23.02
CA SER A 502 -47.51 6.42 -22.85
C SER A 502 -48.05 6.48 -21.41
N SER A 503 -47.17 6.73 -20.42
CA SER A 503 -47.55 6.95 -19.02
C SER A 503 -48.03 8.37 -18.72
N GLY A 504 -48.17 9.25 -19.76
CA GLY A 504 -48.68 10.62 -19.60
C GLY A 504 -47.63 11.65 -19.18
N PHE A 505 -46.36 11.35 -19.32
CA PHE A 505 -45.31 12.31 -19.04
C PHE A 505 -45.18 13.34 -20.16
N ASP A 506 -45.38 14.63 -19.81
CA ASP A 506 -45.27 15.73 -20.76
C ASP A 506 -43.81 16.11 -20.98
N LEU A 507 -43.27 15.79 -22.17
CA LEU A 507 -41.93 16.18 -22.61
C LEU A 507 -41.65 17.67 -22.53
N ASN A 508 -42.68 18.52 -22.53
CA ASN A 508 -42.52 19.97 -22.36
C ASN A 508 -42.17 20.38 -20.93
N THR A 509 -42.32 19.49 -19.97
CA THR A 509 -41.81 19.72 -18.60
C THR A 509 -40.29 19.69 -18.56
N LEU A 510 -39.60 19.01 -19.46
CA LEU A 510 -38.15 19.03 -19.60
C LEU A 510 -37.63 20.42 -19.99
N ASP A 511 -38.31 21.11 -20.90
CA ASP A 511 -37.94 22.47 -21.32
C ASP A 511 -38.20 23.52 -20.23
N LYS A 512 -39.13 23.27 -19.31
CA LYS A 512 -39.35 24.13 -18.14
C LYS A 512 -38.27 23.99 -17.08
N TRP A 513 -37.64 22.81 -16.93
CA TRP A 513 -36.54 22.59 -16.02
C TRP A 513 -35.24 23.30 -16.46
N ASP A 514 -35.01 23.38 -17.77
CA ASP A 514 -33.87 24.13 -18.31
C ASP A 514 -34.03 25.66 -18.12
N LYS A 515 -35.26 26.16 -18.07
CA LYS A 515 -35.57 27.60 -17.83
C LYS A 515 -35.50 28.02 -16.36
N ILE A 516 -35.68 27.11 -15.41
CA ILE A 516 -35.53 27.40 -13.95
C ILE A 516 -34.05 27.44 -13.52
N LYS A 517 -33.13 26.91 -14.32
CA LYS A 517 -31.69 26.89 -14.03
C LYS A 517 -30.91 28.03 -14.71
N SER A 518 -31.54 28.85 -15.53
CA SER A 518 -30.92 30.01 -16.19
C SER A 518 -31.23 31.36 -15.50
N ASN A 519 -31.88 31.34 -14.33
CA ASN A 519 -32.05 32.52 -13.46
C ASN A 519 -31.32 32.36 -12.14
#